data_09bc6c7038d7edc849169a1f0fc2d34e
#
_entry.id   09bc6c7038d7edc849169a1f0fc2d34e
#
_cell.length_a   1.000
_cell.length_b   1.000
_cell.length_c   1.000
_cell.angle_alpha   90.00
_cell.angle_beta   90.00
_cell.angle_gamma   90.00
#
_symmetry.space_group_name_H-M   'P 1'
#
loop_
_entity.id
_entity.type
_entity.pdbx_description
1 polymer ?
#
loop_
_entity_poly.entity_id
_entity_poly.type
_entity_poly.pdbx_seq_one_letter_code
_entity_poly.pdbx_strand_id
1 'polypeptide(L)'
;MKTIYILLTRSGTLLSNLVYAVTGANYTHASLAFDDELSCLYSSTRKNGYTMFPAGPSREYLNRGVFRLRENVPCALYALEVSDEAYARARRRTEHMMAHGRLYRFNVLGLMLCALRIRWKRRRHYFCSQFVSEVLEKSGAMELPKDSTLMHPNDYTKLNGLKCVFQGRLADLPQRRQMEFDPEETVVSVYLGLAMGLLRSGVCRVREIF
;
A
#
# COMPACT_ATOMS: atom_id res chain seq x y z
N MET A 1 -0.34 -5.15 -25.02
CA MET A 1 -0.14 -4.17 -23.92
C MET A 1 -1.04 -4.57 -22.77
N LYS A 2 -0.58 -4.41 -21.55
CA LYS A 2 -1.30 -4.73 -20.32
C LYS A 2 -1.33 -3.53 -19.40
N THR A 3 -2.26 -3.52 -18.45
CA THR A 3 -2.43 -2.39 -17.53
C THR A 3 -2.02 -2.77 -16.12
N ILE A 4 -1.23 -1.92 -15.48
CA ILE A 4 -0.97 -1.94 -14.04
C ILE A 4 -1.81 -0.84 -13.42
N TYR A 5 -2.49 -1.14 -12.32
CA TYR A 5 -3.29 -0.17 -11.59
C TYR A 5 -2.58 0.28 -10.34
N ILE A 6 -2.72 1.57 -10.00
CA ILE A 6 -2.18 2.19 -8.79
C ILE A 6 -3.34 2.82 -8.05
N LEU A 7 -3.67 2.26 -6.89
CA LEU A 7 -4.68 2.81 -5.99
C LEU A 7 -4.00 3.69 -4.94
N LEU A 8 -4.39 4.95 -4.89
CA LEU A 8 -3.99 5.91 -3.88
C LEU A 8 -5.14 6.10 -2.89
N THR A 9 -4.84 6.08 -1.58
CA THR A 9 -5.85 6.29 -0.54
C THR A 9 -5.29 7.12 0.62
N ARG A 10 -6.20 7.70 1.42
CA ARG A 10 -5.88 8.26 2.73
C ARG A 10 -6.39 7.31 3.81
N SER A 11 -5.54 6.39 4.27
CA SER A 11 -5.96 5.30 5.16
C SER A 11 -6.43 5.73 6.57
N GLY A 12 -6.26 6.99 6.95
CA GLY A 12 -6.74 7.55 8.23
C GLY A 12 -6.14 6.92 9.48
N THR A 13 -5.00 6.24 9.35
CA THR A 13 -4.28 5.64 10.48
C THR A 13 -3.37 6.67 11.15
N LEU A 14 -2.90 6.41 12.38
CA LEU A 14 -1.97 7.32 13.08
C LEU A 14 -0.79 7.73 12.20
N LEU A 15 -0.14 6.77 11.55
CA LEU A 15 0.97 7.04 10.63
C LEU A 15 0.54 7.84 9.40
N SER A 16 -0.62 7.52 8.83
CA SER A 16 -1.23 8.27 7.72
C SER A 16 -1.54 9.70 8.12
N ASN A 17 -2.11 9.91 9.31
CA ASN A 17 -2.43 11.24 9.81
C ASN A 17 -1.17 12.07 10.10
N LEU A 18 -0.10 11.43 10.61
CA LEU A 18 1.19 12.09 10.80
C LEU A 18 1.81 12.53 9.47
N VAL A 19 1.81 11.64 8.47
CA VAL A 19 2.27 11.97 7.11
C VAL A 19 1.44 13.11 6.52
N TYR A 20 0.12 13.06 6.67
CA TYR A 20 -0.78 14.13 6.23
C TYR A 20 -0.47 15.46 6.92
N ALA A 21 -0.30 15.47 8.24
CA ALA A 21 -0.01 16.67 9.01
C ALA A 21 1.31 17.35 8.57
N VAL A 22 2.31 16.55 8.20
CA VAL A 22 3.62 17.07 7.75
C VAL A 22 3.61 17.49 6.28
N THR A 23 2.86 16.80 5.42
CA THR A 23 2.94 16.97 3.96
C THR A 23 1.75 17.70 3.33
N GLY A 24 0.62 17.79 4.03
CA GLY A 24 -0.66 18.30 3.49
C GLY A 24 -1.23 17.44 2.34
N ALA A 25 -0.69 16.24 2.13
CA ALA A 25 -0.97 15.43 0.96
C ALA A 25 -2.35 14.75 1.01
N ASN A 26 -3.12 14.82 -0.06
CA ASN A 26 -4.45 14.19 -0.15
C ASN A 26 -4.41 12.68 0.02
N TYR A 27 -3.34 12.03 -0.45
CA TYR A 27 -3.14 10.58 -0.39
C TYR A 27 -1.89 10.25 0.42
N THR A 28 -2.01 9.26 1.30
CA THR A 28 -0.95 8.85 2.24
C THR A 28 -0.60 7.38 2.11
N HIS A 29 -1.27 6.65 1.21
CA HIS A 29 -1.03 5.25 0.93
C HIS A 29 -1.11 4.98 -0.57
N ALA A 30 -0.30 4.02 -1.05
CA ALA A 30 -0.27 3.58 -2.44
C ALA A 30 -0.18 2.05 -2.51
N SER A 31 -0.99 1.46 -3.39
CA SER A 31 -1.03 0.02 -3.67
C SER A 31 -1.04 -0.25 -5.16
N LEU A 32 -0.47 -1.39 -5.60
CA LEU A 32 -0.52 -1.89 -6.97
C LEU A 32 -1.59 -2.95 -7.13
N ALA A 33 -2.23 -3.02 -8.31
CA ALA A 33 -2.99 -4.17 -8.76
C ALA A 33 -2.63 -4.54 -10.21
N PHE A 34 -2.87 -5.80 -10.58
CA PHE A 34 -2.55 -6.37 -11.89
C PHE A 34 -3.81 -6.79 -12.66
N ASP A 35 -4.98 -6.47 -12.16
CA ASP A 35 -6.29 -6.71 -12.75
C ASP A 35 -7.19 -5.48 -12.54
N ASP A 36 -8.19 -5.32 -13.40
CA ASP A 36 -9.13 -4.19 -13.39
C ASP A 36 -10.21 -4.34 -12.32
N GLU A 37 -10.48 -5.57 -11.88
CA GLU A 37 -11.37 -5.85 -10.75
C GLU A 37 -10.74 -5.45 -9.40
N LEU A 38 -9.44 -5.19 -9.35
CA LEU A 38 -8.68 -4.94 -8.12
C LEU A 38 -8.82 -6.09 -7.11
N SER A 39 -8.87 -7.33 -7.62
CA SER A 39 -9.08 -8.54 -6.82
C SER A 39 -8.05 -8.70 -5.70
N CYS A 40 -6.83 -8.23 -5.93
CA CYS A 40 -5.75 -8.20 -4.97
C CYS A 40 -4.88 -6.96 -5.16
N LEU A 41 -4.72 -6.21 -4.10
CA LEU A 41 -3.82 -5.06 -4.03
C LEU A 41 -2.51 -5.47 -3.34
N TYR A 42 -1.40 -4.89 -3.79
CA TYR A 42 -0.06 -5.16 -3.27
C TYR A 42 0.59 -3.88 -2.79
N SER A 43 1.05 -3.88 -1.55
CA SER A 43 1.74 -2.73 -0.96
C SER A 43 2.76 -3.16 0.08
N SER A 44 3.53 -2.22 0.62
CA SER A 44 4.25 -2.40 1.87
C SER A 44 3.44 -1.75 2.99
N THR A 45 2.79 -2.59 3.79
CA THR A 45 1.81 -2.17 4.80
C THR A 45 1.76 -3.19 5.94
N ARG A 46 0.69 -3.21 6.71
CA ARG A 46 0.46 -4.16 7.80
C ARG A 46 0.24 -5.56 7.26
N LYS A 47 0.93 -6.55 7.82
CA LYS A 47 0.78 -7.95 7.38
C LYS A 47 -0.54 -8.59 7.82
N ASN A 48 -1.10 -8.13 8.92
CA ASN A 48 -2.32 -8.70 9.51
C ASN A 48 -3.57 -7.85 9.27
N GLY A 49 -3.49 -6.78 8.45
CA GLY A 49 -4.61 -5.89 8.17
C GLY A 49 -5.05 -4.99 9.33
N TYR A 50 -4.80 -5.38 10.57
CA TYR A 50 -5.33 -4.73 11.76
C TYR A 50 -4.28 -4.11 12.68
N THR A 51 -3.14 -4.76 12.87
CA THR A 51 -2.08 -4.28 13.78
C THR A 51 -1.03 -3.46 13.06
N MET A 52 -0.41 -2.50 13.75
CA MET A 52 0.68 -1.69 13.17
C MET A 52 1.88 -2.55 12.78
N PHE A 53 2.18 -3.59 13.54
CA PHE A 53 3.27 -4.54 13.30
C PHE A 53 2.77 -5.98 13.46
N PRO A 54 3.33 -6.95 12.73
CA PRO A 54 4.41 -6.82 11.74
C PRO A 54 3.94 -6.11 10.47
N ALA A 55 4.84 -5.33 9.86
CA ALA A 55 4.59 -4.58 8.64
C ALA A 55 5.67 -4.85 7.58
N GLY A 56 5.29 -4.78 6.32
CA GLY A 56 6.14 -5.03 5.15
C GLY A 56 5.31 -5.36 3.93
N PRO A 57 5.90 -5.90 2.85
CA PRO A 57 5.14 -6.32 1.68
C PRO A 57 4.00 -7.28 2.05
N SER A 58 2.79 -6.92 1.67
CA SER A 58 1.56 -7.69 1.95
C SER A 58 0.48 -7.44 0.91
N ARG A 59 -0.48 -8.37 0.89
CA ARG A 59 -1.69 -8.23 0.09
C ARG A 59 -2.74 -7.48 0.87
N GLU A 60 -3.50 -6.66 0.18
CA GLU A 60 -4.65 -5.91 0.70
C GLU A 60 -5.87 -6.22 -0.16
N TYR A 61 -7.06 -6.12 0.44
CA TYR A 61 -8.33 -6.37 -0.24
C TYR A 61 -9.30 -5.25 0.08
N LEU A 62 -10.04 -4.78 -0.93
CA LEU A 62 -10.97 -3.65 -0.78
C LEU A 62 -12.16 -3.96 0.14
N ASN A 63 -12.50 -5.24 0.27
CA ASN A 63 -13.62 -5.72 1.09
C ASN A 63 -13.21 -6.18 2.50
N ARG A 64 -11.93 -6.04 2.90
CA ARG A 64 -11.41 -6.53 4.19
C ARG A 64 -10.52 -5.50 4.89
N GLY A 65 -10.31 -5.75 6.19
CA GLY A 65 -9.33 -5.00 6.98
C GLY A 65 -9.61 -3.50 7.04
N VAL A 66 -8.55 -2.70 6.86
CA VAL A 66 -8.63 -1.23 6.97
C VAL A 66 -9.55 -0.62 5.94
N PHE A 67 -9.59 -1.14 4.72
CA PHE A 67 -10.45 -0.61 3.66
C PHE A 67 -11.94 -0.83 3.96
N ARG A 68 -12.31 -1.91 4.66
CA ARG A 68 -13.67 -2.12 5.13
C ARG A 68 -14.09 -1.10 6.19
N LEU A 69 -13.19 -0.79 7.15
CA LEU A 69 -13.44 0.16 8.23
C LEU A 69 -13.40 1.63 7.78
N ARG A 70 -12.76 1.92 6.66
CA ARG A 70 -12.45 3.28 6.19
C ARG A 70 -12.98 3.54 4.80
N GLU A 71 -14.26 3.28 4.57
CA GLU A 71 -14.90 3.40 3.26
C GLU A 71 -15.05 4.85 2.77
N ASN A 72 -15.19 5.81 3.67
CA ASN A 72 -15.40 7.22 3.33
C ASN A 72 -14.09 8.02 3.14
N VAL A 73 -12.95 7.34 2.95
CA VAL A 73 -11.67 8.00 2.70
C VAL A 73 -11.52 8.40 1.25
N PRO A 74 -10.81 9.52 0.97
CA PRO A 74 -10.43 9.89 -0.39
C PRO A 74 -9.59 8.80 -1.04
N CYS A 75 -9.89 8.49 -2.30
CA CYS A 75 -9.08 7.63 -3.13
C CYS A 75 -8.97 8.12 -4.57
N ALA A 76 -7.95 7.67 -5.28
CA ALA A 76 -7.82 7.81 -6.72
C ALA A 76 -7.21 6.54 -7.31
N LEU A 77 -7.76 6.08 -8.44
CA LEU A 77 -7.27 4.94 -9.19
C LEU A 77 -6.62 5.43 -10.49
N TYR A 78 -5.40 5.01 -10.70
CA TYR A 78 -4.64 5.30 -11.92
C TYR A 78 -4.36 4.03 -12.68
N ALA A 79 -4.44 4.10 -14.02
CA ALA A 79 -4.06 3.05 -14.96
C ALA A 79 -2.75 3.43 -15.64
N LEU A 80 -1.83 2.47 -15.73
CA LEU A 80 -0.55 2.55 -16.43
C LEU A 80 -0.50 1.46 -17.50
N GLU A 81 -0.54 1.85 -18.77
CA GLU A 81 -0.33 0.94 -19.88
C GLU A 81 1.15 0.63 -20.06
N VAL A 82 1.49 -0.65 -20.12
CA VAL A 82 2.87 -1.13 -20.21
C VAL A 82 3.01 -2.25 -21.22
N SER A 83 4.25 -2.54 -21.65
CA SER A 83 4.51 -3.73 -22.45
C SER A 83 4.24 -5.02 -21.67
N ASP A 84 3.97 -6.11 -22.36
CA ASP A 84 3.71 -7.42 -21.74
C ASP A 84 4.92 -7.90 -20.91
N GLU A 85 6.13 -7.58 -21.37
CA GLU A 85 7.37 -7.90 -20.67
C GLU A 85 7.53 -7.09 -19.39
N ALA A 86 7.25 -5.78 -19.41
CA ALA A 86 7.31 -4.93 -18.22
C ALA A 86 6.27 -5.35 -17.19
N TYR A 87 5.05 -5.63 -17.64
CA TYR A 87 3.99 -6.19 -16.79
C TYR A 87 4.41 -7.51 -16.13
N ALA A 88 4.94 -8.44 -16.93
CA ALA A 88 5.38 -9.75 -16.41
C ALA A 88 6.53 -9.60 -15.40
N ARG A 89 7.49 -8.68 -15.64
CA ARG A 89 8.56 -8.37 -14.68
C ARG A 89 8.02 -7.76 -13.40
N ALA A 90 7.09 -6.78 -13.50
CA ALA A 90 6.47 -6.14 -12.35
C ALA A 90 5.74 -7.17 -11.48
N ARG A 91 4.93 -8.03 -12.10
CA ARG A 91 4.18 -9.08 -11.41
C ARG A 91 5.11 -10.08 -10.72
N ARG A 92 6.11 -10.64 -11.44
CA ARG A 92 7.08 -11.56 -10.85
C ARG A 92 7.83 -10.95 -9.67
N ARG A 93 8.25 -9.67 -9.78
CA ARG A 93 8.92 -8.96 -8.69
C ARG A 93 8.03 -8.84 -7.48
N THR A 94 6.78 -8.42 -7.68
CA THR A 94 5.78 -8.29 -6.61
C THR A 94 5.52 -9.62 -5.93
N GLU A 95 5.25 -10.68 -6.70
CA GLU A 95 5.00 -12.03 -6.18
C GLU A 95 6.22 -12.59 -5.42
N HIS A 96 7.44 -12.35 -5.92
CA HIS A 96 8.66 -12.71 -5.21
C HIS A 96 8.77 -12.01 -3.84
N MET A 97 8.48 -10.71 -3.78
CA MET A 97 8.51 -9.97 -2.51
C MET A 97 7.42 -10.45 -1.54
N MET A 98 6.25 -10.86 -2.04
CA MET A 98 5.18 -11.45 -1.22
C MET A 98 5.57 -12.83 -0.68
N ALA A 99 6.11 -13.71 -1.54
CA ALA A 99 6.54 -15.06 -1.16
C ALA A 99 7.67 -15.02 -0.10
N HIS A 100 8.58 -14.06 -0.20
CA HIS A 100 9.69 -13.88 0.73
C HIS A 100 9.44 -12.77 1.76
N GLY A 101 8.18 -12.51 2.08
CA GLY A 101 7.76 -11.39 2.93
C GLY A 101 8.41 -11.34 4.33
N ARG A 102 8.96 -12.48 4.83
CA ARG A 102 9.72 -12.51 6.10
C ARG A 102 11.07 -11.79 6.00
N LEU A 103 11.65 -11.68 4.80
CA LEU A 103 12.93 -11.00 4.56
C LEU A 103 12.75 -9.49 4.39
N TYR A 104 11.53 -9.02 4.21
CA TYR A 104 11.21 -7.62 3.96
C TYR A 104 10.48 -7.00 5.14
N ARG A 105 10.80 -5.75 5.45
CA ARG A 105 10.23 -5.01 6.57
C ARG A 105 9.71 -3.65 6.12
N PHE A 106 8.85 -3.07 6.92
CA PHE A 106 8.38 -1.71 6.71
C PHE A 106 9.47 -0.68 7.09
N ASN A 107 9.64 0.32 6.24
CA ASN A 107 10.67 1.35 6.43
C ASN A 107 10.08 2.60 7.11
N VAL A 108 9.81 2.50 8.42
CA VAL A 108 9.23 3.63 9.19
C VAL A 108 10.14 4.86 9.12
N LEU A 109 11.44 4.69 9.42
CA LEU A 109 12.40 5.80 9.41
C LEU A 109 12.53 6.41 7.99
N GLY A 110 12.58 5.55 6.95
CA GLY A 110 12.61 6.02 5.56
C GLY A 110 11.37 6.83 5.18
N LEU A 111 10.19 6.46 5.68
CA LEU A 111 8.95 7.22 5.47
C LEU A 111 9.04 8.61 6.12
N MET A 112 9.54 8.70 7.35
CA MET A 112 9.73 10.00 8.04
C MET A 112 10.74 10.88 7.31
N LEU A 113 11.86 10.31 6.88
CA LEU A 113 12.89 11.02 6.12
C LEU A 113 12.40 11.43 4.73
N CYS A 114 11.57 10.61 4.08
CA CYS A 114 10.90 10.96 2.82
C CYS A 114 10.04 12.23 2.98
N ALA A 115 9.27 12.33 4.06
CA ALA A 115 8.49 13.54 4.37
C ALA A 115 9.38 14.79 4.55
N LEU A 116 10.59 14.62 5.04
CA LEU A 116 11.61 15.68 5.16
C LEU A 116 12.47 15.85 3.88
N ARG A 117 12.15 15.15 2.79
CA ARG A 117 12.89 15.12 1.52
C ARG A 117 14.34 14.64 1.65
N ILE A 118 14.64 13.83 2.66
CA ILE A 118 15.94 13.24 2.89
C ILE A 118 15.97 11.83 2.29
N ARG A 119 16.89 11.62 1.33
CA ARG A 119 17.10 10.31 0.71
C ARG A 119 17.74 9.34 1.70
N TRP A 120 17.05 8.22 1.96
CA TRP A 120 17.60 7.17 2.82
C TRP A 120 17.14 5.79 2.35
N LYS A 121 18.07 5.02 1.82
CA LYS A 121 17.81 3.66 1.31
C LYS A 121 18.30 2.62 2.28
N ARG A 122 17.41 1.74 2.72
CA ARG A 122 17.76 0.57 3.53
C ARG A 122 17.38 -0.71 2.78
N ARG A 123 18.31 -1.65 2.68
CA ARG A 123 18.09 -2.91 1.95
C ARG A 123 16.90 -3.67 2.57
N ARG A 124 15.98 -4.15 1.72
CA ARG A 124 14.79 -4.92 2.09
C ARG A 124 13.81 -4.20 3.03
N HIS A 125 13.86 -2.88 3.07
CA HIS A 125 12.94 -2.06 3.84
C HIS A 125 12.22 -1.10 2.89
N TYR A 126 10.89 -1.16 2.89
CA TYR A 126 10.05 -0.35 1.99
C TYR A 126 8.87 0.23 2.76
N PHE A 127 8.52 1.46 2.52
CA PHE A 127 7.19 1.99 2.80
C PHE A 127 6.32 1.89 1.54
N CYS A 128 5.01 2.18 1.63
CA CYS A 128 4.03 1.88 0.58
C CYS A 128 4.41 2.44 -0.80
N SER A 129 4.61 3.76 -0.92
CA SER A 129 4.99 4.37 -2.20
C SER A 129 6.40 3.99 -2.67
N GLN A 130 7.35 3.79 -1.75
CA GLN A 130 8.66 3.25 -2.11
C GLN A 130 8.57 1.85 -2.72
N PHE A 131 7.69 0.99 -2.19
CA PHE A 131 7.44 -0.35 -2.73
C PHE A 131 6.88 -0.27 -4.16
N VAL A 132 5.83 0.53 -4.36
CA VAL A 132 5.22 0.75 -5.68
C VAL A 132 6.26 1.27 -6.68
N SER A 133 7.00 2.31 -6.30
CA SER A 133 8.05 2.93 -7.12
C SER A 133 9.14 1.93 -7.52
N GLU A 134 9.64 1.16 -6.56
CA GLU A 134 10.69 0.16 -6.79
C GLU A 134 10.21 -0.96 -7.74
N VAL A 135 8.93 -1.37 -7.67
CA VAL A 135 8.35 -2.34 -8.61
C VAL A 135 8.27 -1.74 -10.01
N LEU A 136 7.75 -0.53 -10.17
CA LEU A 136 7.58 0.12 -11.48
C LEU A 136 8.92 0.40 -12.15
N GLU A 137 9.87 0.97 -11.42
CA GLU A 137 11.20 1.31 -11.93
C GLU A 137 11.99 0.05 -12.32
N LYS A 138 12.08 -0.94 -11.44
CA LYS A 138 12.87 -2.16 -11.66
C LYS A 138 12.27 -3.12 -12.69
N SER A 139 11.00 -3.00 -12.98
CA SER A 139 10.37 -3.73 -14.09
C SER A 139 10.50 -3.04 -15.43
N GLY A 140 10.94 -1.78 -15.46
CA GLY A 140 10.92 -0.95 -16.67
C GLY A 140 9.51 -0.55 -17.08
N ALA A 141 8.54 -0.61 -16.15
CA ALA A 141 7.16 -0.19 -16.40
C ALA A 141 7.04 1.34 -16.45
N MET A 142 7.87 2.05 -15.68
CA MET A 142 7.87 3.50 -15.63
C MET A 142 9.23 4.04 -15.17
N GLU A 143 9.69 5.12 -15.78
CA GLU A 143 10.77 5.94 -15.24
C GLU A 143 10.21 6.93 -14.21
N LEU A 144 10.92 7.06 -13.10
CA LEU A 144 10.51 7.95 -12.01
C LEU A 144 11.30 9.26 -12.05
N PRO A 145 10.66 10.41 -11.76
CA PRO A 145 11.32 11.71 -11.77
C PRO A 145 12.32 11.90 -10.62
N LYS A 146 12.31 11.00 -9.64
CA LYS A 146 13.19 11.02 -8.45
C LYS A 146 13.36 9.63 -7.86
N ASP A 147 14.35 9.49 -6.97
CA ASP A 147 14.63 8.22 -6.27
C ASP A 147 13.37 7.66 -5.58
N SER A 148 13.17 6.36 -5.66
CA SER A 148 12.01 5.66 -5.08
C SER A 148 11.82 5.91 -3.58
N THR A 149 12.91 6.21 -2.85
CA THR A 149 12.87 6.56 -1.41
C THR A 149 12.31 7.95 -1.12
N LEU A 150 12.18 8.79 -2.15
CA LEU A 150 11.62 10.14 -2.06
C LEU A 150 10.23 10.25 -2.69
N MET A 151 9.71 9.15 -3.24
CA MET A 151 8.38 9.11 -3.83
C MET A 151 7.31 9.06 -2.75
N HIS A 152 6.46 10.08 -2.73
CA HIS A 152 5.28 10.16 -1.88
C HIS A 152 4.04 9.68 -2.64
N PRO A 153 2.99 9.11 -2.01
CA PRO A 153 1.77 8.72 -2.71
C PRO A 153 1.16 9.82 -3.58
N ASN A 154 1.22 11.07 -3.12
CA ASN A 154 0.69 12.20 -3.88
C ASN A 154 1.48 12.54 -5.15
N ASP A 155 2.72 12.07 -5.28
CA ASP A 155 3.53 12.32 -6.49
C ASP A 155 2.98 11.59 -7.71
N TYR A 156 2.34 10.43 -7.52
CA TYR A 156 1.74 9.66 -8.62
C TYR A 156 0.65 10.45 -9.35
N THR A 157 -0.02 11.40 -8.69
CA THR A 157 -1.05 12.23 -9.34
C THR A 157 -0.50 13.14 -10.44
N LYS A 158 0.83 13.31 -10.48
CA LYS A 158 1.55 14.23 -11.38
C LYS A 158 2.46 13.51 -12.37
N LEU A 159 2.50 12.16 -12.34
CA LEU A 159 3.36 11.39 -13.23
C LEU A 159 2.76 11.31 -14.64
N ASN A 160 3.59 11.62 -15.63
CA ASN A 160 3.23 11.40 -17.02
C ASN A 160 3.07 9.89 -17.29
N GLY A 161 2.12 9.53 -18.15
CA GLY A 161 1.82 8.13 -18.48
C GLY A 161 0.81 7.46 -17.55
N LEU A 162 0.47 8.05 -16.40
CA LEU A 162 -0.62 7.60 -15.54
C LEU A 162 -1.94 8.25 -15.94
N LYS A 163 -2.93 7.45 -16.30
CA LYS A 163 -4.30 7.90 -16.58
C LYS A 163 -5.16 7.76 -15.34
N CYS A 164 -5.70 8.86 -14.83
CA CYS A 164 -6.68 8.80 -13.74
C CYS A 164 -7.98 8.19 -14.28
N VAL A 165 -8.38 7.03 -13.75
CA VAL A 165 -9.60 6.31 -14.15
C VAL A 165 -10.72 6.48 -13.13
N PHE A 166 -10.39 6.83 -11.88
CA PHE A 166 -11.36 7.17 -10.84
C PHE A 166 -10.75 8.11 -9.82
N GLN A 167 -11.55 9.05 -9.32
CA GLN A 167 -11.21 9.91 -8.19
C GLN A 167 -12.48 10.21 -7.39
N GLY A 168 -12.46 9.93 -6.09
CA GLY A 168 -13.63 10.09 -5.23
C GLY A 168 -13.42 9.51 -3.84
N ARG A 169 -14.49 8.97 -3.25
CA ARG A 169 -14.41 8.19 -2.01
C ARG A 169 -14.21 6.71 -2.33
N LEU A 170 -13.56 5.99 -1.44
CA LEU A 170 -13.34 4.55 -1.60
C LEU A 170 -14.66 3.77 -1.70
N ALA A 171 -15.70 4.20 -0.97
CA ALA A 171 -17.04 3.62 -1.06
C ALA A 171 -17.67 3.73 -2.46
N ASP A 172 -17.28 4.75 -3.23
CA ASP A 172 -17.82 5.02 -4.55
C ASP A 172 -17.04 4.34 -5.67
N LEU A 173 -15.92 3.69 -5.36
CA LEU A 173 -15.09 2.97 -6.33
C LEU A 173 -15.91 1.81 -6.94
N PRO A 174 -16.09 1.77 -8.29
CA PRO A 174 -16.96 0.79 -8.95
C PRO A 174 -16.62 -0.66 -8.60
N GLN A 175 -15.33 -1.01 -8.59
CA GLN A 175 -14.85 -2.36 -8.25
C GLN A 175 -15.26 -2.76 -6.83
N ARG A 176 -15.18 -1.85 -5.88
CA ARG A 176 -15.57 -2.10 -4.50
C ARG A 176 -17.09 -2.32 -4.35
N ARG A 177 -17.91 -1.57 -5.11
CA ARG A 177 -19.36 -1.72 -5.09
C ARG A 177 -19.86 -3.09 -5.58
N GLN A 178 -19.06 -3.74 -6.42
CA GLN A 178 -19.36 -5.08 -6.97
C GLN A 178 -18.87 -6.22 -6.09
N MET A 179 -18.07 -5.92 -5.04
CA MET A 179 -17.53 -6.95 -4.15
C MET A 179 -18.54 -7.38 -3.09
N GLU A 180 -18.64 -8.67 -2.88
CA GLU A 180 -19.34 -9.23 -1.74
C GLU A 180 -18.53 -8.99 -0.48
N PHE A 181 -19.21 -8.56 0.58
CA PHE A 181 -18.63 -8.39 1.90
C PHE A 181 -18.91 -9.63 2.73
N ASP A 182 -17.86 -10.22 3.30
CA ASP A 182 -17.98 -11.37 4.18
C ASP A 182 -18.84 -10.98 5.42
N PRO A 183 -20.02 -11.59 5.62
CA PRO A 183 -20.90 -11.25 6.73
C PRO A 183 -20.31 -11.61 8.10
N GLU A 184 -19.38 -12.58 8.16
CA GLU A 184 -18.72 -12.97 9.41
C GLU A 184 -17.66 -11.95 9.86
N GLU A 185 -17.15 -11.12 8.97
CA GLU A 185 -16.24 -10.03 9.32
C GLU A 185 -17.01 -8.81 9.82
N THR A 186 -17.62 -8.94 10.98
CA THR A 186 -18.33 -7.83 11.65
C THR A 186 -17.33 -6.80 12.17
N VAL A 187 -17.79 -5.55 12.39
CA VAL A 187 -16.99 -4.50 13.01
C VAL A 187 -16.42 -4.98 14.35
N VAL A 188 -17.16 -5.80 15.09
CA VAL A 188 -16.74 -6.40 16.37
C VAL A 188 -15.60 -7.40 16.18
N SER A 189 -15.66 -8.29 15.16
CA SER A 189 -14.60 -9.27 14.89
C SER A 189 -13.31 -8.56 14.44
N VAL A 190 -13.43 -7.46 13.72
CA VAL A 190 -12.33 -6.62 13.31
C VAL A 190 -11.64 -5.94 14.52
N TYR A 191 -12.42 -5.38 15.47
CA TYR A 191 -11.88 -4.79 16.69
C TYR A 191 -11.30 -5.85 17.64
N LEU A 192 -11.90 -7.04 17.75
CA LEU A 192 -11.34 -8.17 18.49
C LEU A 192 -10.03 -8.66 17.87
N GLY A 193 -9.95 -8.73 16.55
CA GLY A 193 -8.71 -9.04 15.84
C GLY A 193 -7.61 -8.01 16.09
N LEU A 194 -7.96 -6.72 16.15
CA LEU A 194 -7.07 -5.63 16.54
C LEU A 194 -6.56 -5.80 17.98
N ALA A 195 -7.45 -6.06 18.92
CA ALA A 195 -7.11 -6.23 20.34
C ALA A 195 -6.21 -7.47 20.57
N MET A 196 -6.55 -8.61 19.96
CA MET A 196 -5.73 -9.83 20.04
C MET A 196 -4.39 -9.68 19.33
N GLY A 197 -4.32 -8.93 18.24
CA GLY A 197 -3.08 -8.62 17.54
C GLY A 197 -2.14 -7.73 18.38
N LEU A 198 -2.69 -6.76 19.12
CA LEU A 198 -1.93 -5.93 20.05
C LEU A 198 -1.39 -6.75 21.23
N LEU A 199 -2.18 -7.67 21.78
CA LEU A 199 -1.75 -8.60 22.83
C LEU A 199 -0.65 -9.54 22.34
N ARG A 200 -0.78 -10.13 21.14
CA ARG A 200 0.27 -11.00 20.55
C ARG A 200 1.56 -10.25 20.24
N SER A 201 1.48 -9.01 19.78
CA SER A 201 2.67 -8.18 19.51
C SER A 201 3.37 -7.75 20.80
N GLY A 202 2.63 -7.54 21.89
CA GLY A 202 3.17 -7.31 23.24
C GLY A 202 3.93 -8.53 23.77
N VAL A 203 3.36 -9.73 23.64
CA VAL A 203 4.00 -11.00 24.07
C VAL A 203 5.25 -11.34 23.24
N CYS A 204 5.25 -11.06 21.93
CA CYS A 204 6.43 -11.29 21.08
C CYS A 204 7.61 -10.36 21.45
N ARG A 205 7.33 -9.11 21.87
CA ARG A 205 8.37 -8.18 22.33
C ARG A 205 9.04 -8.61 23.63
N VAL A 206 8.30 -9.22 24.53
CA VAL A 206 8.84 -9.72 25.81
C VAL A 206 9.75 -10.94 25.58
N ARG A 207 9.47 -11.78 24.57
CA ARG A 207 10.32 -12.94 24.22
C ARG A 207 11.61 -12.59 23.46
N GLU A 208 11.73 -11.41 22.87
CA GLU A 208 12.97 -10.96 22.23
C GLU A 208 13.88 -10.16 23.18
N ILE A 209 13.44 -9.89 24.41
CA ILE A 209 14.18 -9.13 25.43
C ILE A 209 14.75 -10.07 26.54
N PHE A 210 14.29 -11.32 26.59
CA PHE A 210 14.82 -12.40 27.44
C PHE A 210 15.29 -13.57 26.57
#